data_1f2e942429c3ced4563e185a374a5e3a
#
_entry.id   1f2e942429c3ced4563e185a374a5e3a
#
_cell.length_a   1.000
_cell.length_b   1.000
_cell.length_c   1.000
_cell.angle_alpha   90.00
_cell.angle_beta   90.00
_cell.angle_gamma   90.00
#
_symmetry.space_group_name_H-M   'P 1'
#
loop_
_entity.id
_entity.type
_entity.pdbx_description
1 polymer ?
#
loop_
_entity_poly.entity_id
_entity_poly.type
_entity_poly.pdbx_seq_one_letter_code
_entity_poly.pdbx_strand_id
1 'polypeptide(L)'
;MTYDAVTGARTIRPVNVNGNWDADAGLMYNTSIDSAGVWNLHTFTRANFNRYVSYLQLNRTSNLEKNITKSLTLGERLAASYRTSWLELELDGSVDYTNTKNNLQSMSNLRTWQFAYGGTLSLNLPWNMSISTDLHQNSRRGYSDASLNTNELLWNAQISQSMLKGNALTFSLQFYDILRQQSNLSRVINSMSRTDTEYNSINSYIMLRATYRLNLFGGKNAMPKPKDSPDFDRNGPVMGPREGGKKGFGGGRPSGPPPSGGGF
;
A
#
# COMPACT_ATOMS: atom_id res chain seq x y z
N MET A 1 -22.01 -10.03 18.84
CA MET A 1 -21.36 -9.68 20.11
C MET A 1 -22.45 -9.49 21.15
N THR A 2 -22.33 -10.13 22.29
CA THR A 2 -23.28 -10.06 23.42
C THR A 2 -22.53 -9.74 24.72
N TYR A 3 -23.26 -9.17 25.69
CA TYR A 3 -22.76 -8.94 27.04
C TYR A 3 -23.45 -9.89 28.02
N ASP A 4 -22.68 -10.44 28.94
CA ASP A 4 -23.21 -11.13 30.12
C ASP A 4 -23.83 -10.09 31.07
N ALA A 5 -25.08 -10.29 31.47
CA ALA A 5 -25.84 -9.33 32.28
C ALA A 5 -25.26 -9.13 33.70
N VAL A 6 -24.64 -10.19 34.26
CA VAL A 6 -24.11 -10.19 35.62
C VAL A 6 -22.66 -9.74 35.66
N THR A 7 -21.82 -10.43 34.90
CA THR A 7 -20.36 -10.20 34.92
C THR A 7 -19.92 -9.04 34.03
N GLY A 8 -20.73 -8.67 33.05
CA GLY A 8 -20.37 -7.73 32.00
C GLY A 8 -19.37 -8.25 30.99
N ALA A 9 -19.06 -9.54 31.05
CA ALA A 9 -18.16 -10.18 30.10
C ALA A 9 -18.70 -10.08 28.68
N ARG A 10 -17.81 -9.77 27.75
CA ARG A 10 -18.13 -9.63 26.33
C ARG A 10 -17.86 -10.93 25.61
N THR A 11 -18.88 -11.50 24.97
CA THR A 11 -18.77 -12.69 24.16
C THR A 11 -18.89 -12.37 22.69
N ILE A 12 -17.95 -12.83 21.88
CA ILE A 12 -17.95 -12.72 20.42
C ILE A 12 -18.00 -14.15 19.87
N ARG A 13 -19.03 -14.47 19.11
CA ARG A 13 -19.19 -15.78 18.46
C ARG A 13 -19.34 -15.58 16.96
N PRO A 14 -18.72 -16.40 16.12
CA PRO A 14 -19.01 -16.46 14.70
C PRO A 14 -20.44 -16.99 14.51
N VAL A 15 -21.22 -16.34 13.66
CA VAL A 15 -22.54 -16.76 13.26
C VAL A 15 -22.70 -16.60 11.76
N ASN A 16 -23.44 -17.50 11.13
CA ASN A 16 -23.79 -17.33 9.73
C ASN A 16 -24.79 -16.18 9.58
N VAL A 17 -24.41 -15.18 8.78
CA VAL A 17 -25.26 -14.03 8.47
C VAL A 17 -25.39 -13.87 6.96
N ASN A 18 -26.61 -13.60 6.53
CA ASN A 18 -26.91 -13.29 5.14
C ASN A 18 -26.84 -11.79 4.88
N GLY A 19 -26.41 -11.42 3.66
CA GLY A 19 -26.41 -10.05 3.19
C GLY A 19 -25.07 -9.35 3.30
N ASN A 20 -23.99 -10.08 3.57
CA ASN A 20 -22.63 -9.59 3.32
C ASN A 20 -22.36 -9.69 1.83
N TRP A 21 -21.90 -8.62 1.24
CA TRP A 21 -21.41 -8.60 -0.12
C TRP A 21 -20.44 -7.44 -0.33
N ASP A 22 -19.57 -7.61 -1.28
CA ASP A 22 -18.64 -6.60 -1.74
C ASP A 22 -18.66 -6.55 -3.28
N ALA A 23 -18.43 -5.37 -3.81
CA ALA A 23 -18.29 -5.13 -5.23
C ALA A 23 -17.08 -4.23 -5.45
N ASP A 24 -16.21 -4.67 -6.36
CA ASP A 24 -15.01 -3.94 -6.75
C ASP A 24 -15.05 -3.68 -8.26
N ALA A 25 -14.73 -2.46 -8.66
CA ALA A 25 -14.53 -2.07 -10.04
C ALA A 25 -13.23 -1.29 -10.19
N GLY A 26 -12.50 -1.53 -11.27
CA GLY A 26 -11.27 -0.82 -11.58
C GLY A 26 -11.15 -0.59 -13.08
N LEU A 27 -10.73 0.62 -13.45
CA LEU A 27 -10.41 1.00 -14.81
C LEU A 27 -8.97 1.51 -14.83
N MET A 28 -8.16 0.92 -15.70
CA MET A 28 -6.78 1.34 -15.91
C MET A 28 -6.60 1.76 -17.37
N TYR A 29 -5.97 2.91 -17.55
CA TYR A 29 -5.62 3.39 -18.86
C TYR A 29 -4.15 3.84 -18.87
N ASN A 30 -3.40 3.33 -19.85
CA ASN A 30 -1.99 3.64 -20.05
C ASN A 30 -1.79 4.02 -21.50
N THR A 31 -1.10 5.11 -21.74
CA THR A 31 -0.78 5.56 -23.07
C THR A 31 0.55 6.30 -23.12
N SER A 32 1.25 6.16 -24.25
CA SER A 32 2.33 7.08 -24.61
C SER A 32 1.72 8.27 -25.33
N ILE A 33 2.09 9.48 -24.95
CA ILE A 33 1.59 10.72 -25.53
C ILE A 33 2.30 10.99 -26.87
N ASP A 34 3.54 10.56 -26.95
CA ASP A 34 4.39 10.74 -28.12
C ASP A 34 4.75 9.42 -28.80
N SER A 35 5.09 9.45 -30.07
CA SER A 35 5.47 8.28 -30.86
C SER A 35 6.81 7.66 -30.44
N ALA A 36 7.65 8.41 -29.76
CA ALA A 36 8.94 7.94 -29.26
C ALA A 36 8.81 7.21 -27.89
N GLY A 37 7.64 7.23 -27.26
CA GLY A 37 7.39 6.61 -25.96
C GLY A 37 8.11 7.29 -24.79
N VAL A 38 8.53 8.55 -24.98
CA VAL A 38 9.26 9.33 -23.97
C VAL A 38 8.30 9.86 -22.90
N TRP A 39 7.12 10.30 -23.34
CA TRP A 39 6.05 10.76 -22.44
C TRP A 39 4.98 9.68 -22.29
N ASN A 40 4.71 9.31 -21.05
CA ASN A 40 3.68 8.32 -20.76
C ASN A 40 2.71 8.86 -19.72
N LEU A 41 1.45 8.50 -19.89
CA LEU A 41 0.36 8.81 -18.97
C LEU A 41 -0.23 7.50 -18.46
N HIS A 42 -0.42 7.43 -17.17
CA HIS A 42 -1.05 6.32 -16.48
C HIS A 42 -2.18 6.84 -15.60
N THR A 43 -3.35 6.24 -15.70
CA THR A 43 -4.48 6.54 -14.81
C THR A 43 -5.12 5.25 -14.32
N PHE A 44 -5.56 5.27 -13.07
CA PHE A 44 -6.24 4.16 -12.43
C PHE A 44 -7.37 4.66 -11.55
N THR A 45 -8.59 4.37 -11.99
CA THR A 45 -9.82 4.65 -11.24
C THR A 45 -10.26 3.38 -10.53
N ARG A 46 -10.65 3.48 -9.27
CA ARG A 46 -11.20 2.36 -8.49
C ARG A 46 -12.46 2.75 -7.76
N ALA A 47 -13.40 1.81 -7.69
CA ALA A 47 -14.58 1.90 -6.85
C ALA A 47 -14.73 0.59 -6.07
N ASN A 48 -14.89 0.69 -4.77
CA ASN A 48 -15.12 -0.45 -3.90
C ASN A 48 -16.34 -0.17 -3.03
N PHE A 49 -17.29 -1.10 -3.02
CA PHE A 49 -18.44 -1.05 -2.14
C PHE A 49 -18.51 -2.30 -1.28
N ASN A 50 -18.62 -2.12 0.04
CA ASN A 50 -18.75 -3.21 0.99
C ASN A 50 -20.00 -3.03 1.82
N ARG A 51 -20.71 -4.14 2.04
CA ARG A 51 -21.82 -4.23 2.98
C ARG A 51 -21.56 -5.36 3.95
N TYR A 52 -21.35 -5.01 5.22
CA TYR A 52 -21.14 -5.96 6.30
C TYR A 52 -22.36 -5.99 7.20
N VAL A 53 -22.78 -7.20 7.54
CA VAL A 53 -23.88 -7.45 8.46
C VAL A 53 -23.33 -8.20 9.66
N SER A 54 -23.71 -7.75 10.85
CA SER A 54 -23.38 -8.40 12.11
C SER A 54 -24.56 -8.26 13.07
N TYR A 55 -24.51 -8.97 14.18
CA TYR A 55 -25.44 -8.78 15.29
C TYR A 55 -24.66 -8.30 16.50
N LEU A 56 -25.14 -7.24 17.13
CA LEU A 56 -24.50 -6.71 18.33
C LEU A 56 -25.55 -6.23 19.34
N GLN A 57 -25.17 -6.31 20.58
CA GLN A 57 -25.86 -5.75 21.72
C GLN A 57 -25.10 -4.48 22.11
N LEU A 58 -25.76 -3.32 22.10
CA LEU A 58 -25.10 -2.03 22.34
C LEU A 58 -24.67 -1.85 23.79
N ASN A 59 -25.50 -2.36 24.73
CA ASN A 59 -25.22 -2.34 26.15
C ASN A 59 -25.80 -3.60 26.82
N ARG A 60 -25.60 -3.76 28.14
CA ARG A 60 -26.02 -4.93 28.91
C ARG A 60 -27.54 -5.15 28.92
N THR A 61 -28.33 -4.10 28.73
CA THR A 61 -29.78 -4.13 28.81
C THR A 61 -30.48 -4.11 27.45
N SER A 62 -29.75 -3.83 26.37
CA SER A 62 -30.34 -3.81 25.03
C SER A 62 -30.49 -5.22 24.44
N ASN A 63 -31.43 -5.38 23.52
CA ASN A 63 -31.56 -6.59 22.75
C ASN A 63 -30.43 -6.73 21.73
N LEU A 64 -30.25 -7.96 21.24
CA LEU A 64 -29.33 -8.24 20.12
C LEU A 64 -29.95 -7.70 18.83
N GLU A 65 -29.32 -6.71 18.23
CA GLU A 65 -29.82 -6.04 17.02
C GLU A 65 -28.92 -6.28 15.82
N LYS A 66 -29.53 -6.22 14.63
CA LYS A 66 -28.81 -6.35 13.37
C LYS A 66 -28.08 -5.06 13.05
N ASN A 67 -26.78 -5.14 13.00
CA ASN A 67 -25.89 -4.05 12.63
C ASN A 67 -25.47 -4.16 11.16
N ILE A 68 -25.64 -3.08 10.40
CA ILE A 68 -25.27 -3.01 8.98
C ILE A 68 -24.29 -1.86 8.80
N THR A 69 -23.12 -2.19 8.31
CA THR A 69 -22.12 -1.22 7.89
C THR A 69 -22.00 -1.22 6.37
N LYS A 70 -22.16 -0.07 5.76
CA LYS A 70 -21.96 0.16 4.33
C LYS A 70 -20.76 1.08 4.15
N SER A 71 -19.83 0.69 3.28
CA SER A 71 -18.64 1.50 2.98
C SER A 71 -18.49 1.62 1.47
N LEU A 72 -18.36 2.85 0.99
CA LEU A 72 -18.02 3.17 -0.38
C LEU A 72 -16.65 3.83 -0.38
N THR A 73 -15.72 3.29 -1.15
CA THR A 73 -14.42 3.90 -1.42
C THR A 73 -14.30 4.18 -2.91
N LEU A 74 -14.02 5.42 -3.26
CA LEU A 74 -13.70 5.86 -4.62
C LEU A 74 -12.27 6.35 -4.62
N GLY A 75 -11.49 5.88 -5.58
CA GLY A 75 -10.09 6.28 -5.71
C GLY A 75 -9.73 6.59 -7.16
N GLU A 76 -8.91 7.62 -7.34
CA GLU A 76 -8.30 7.97 -8.61
C GLU A 76 -6.80 8.13 -8.42
N ARG A 77 -6.03 7.61 -9.36
CA ARG A 77 -4.59 7.81 -9.46
C ARG A 77 -4.24 8.26 -10.86
N LEU A 78 -3.42 9.29 -10.94
CA LEU A 78 -2.87 9.82 -12.17
C LEU A 78 -1.35 9.89 -12.03
N ALA A 79 -0.62 9.43 -13.05
CA ALA A 79 0.82 9.57 -13.13
C ALA A 79 1.24 9.94 -14.54
N ALA A 80 2.17 10.87 -14.66
CA ALA A 80 2.81 11.26 -15.91
C ALA A 80 4.31 11.05 -15.79
N SER A 81 4.91 10.36 -16.73
CA SER A 81 6.35 10.12 -16.74
C SER A 81 7.01 10.61 -18.02
N TYR A 82 8.20 11.16 -17.84
CA TYR A 82 9.13 11.53 -18.90
C TYR A 82 10.39 10.68 -18.76
N ARG A 83 10.72 9.88 -19.77
CA ARG A 83 11.82 8.92 -19.70
C ARG A 83 12.73 9.03 -20.90
N THR A 84 14.00 9.27 -20.62
CA THR A 84 15.10 9.21 -21.60
C THR A 84 16.18 8.23 -21.13
N SER A 85 17.29 8.12 -21.86
CA SER A 85 18.39 7.24 -21.48
C SER A 85 19.12 7.67 -20.19
N TRP A 86 19.07 8.94 -19.83
CA TRP A 86 19.80 9.51 -18.69
C TRP A 86 18.90 10.14 -17.62
N LEU A 87 17.65 10.43 -17.96
CA LEU A 87 16.69 11.09 -17.09
C LEU A 87 15.37 10.34 -17.09
N GLU A 88 14.84 10.07 -15.89
CA GLU A 88 13.47 9.65 -15.66
C GLU A 88 12.83 10.59 -14.63
N LEU A 89 11.75 11.23 -15.02
CA LEU A 89 10.92 12.07 -14.15
C LEU A 89 9.51 11.49 -14.15
N GLU A 90 8.96 11.25 -12.97
CA GLU A 90 7.56 10.87 -12.78
C GLU A 90 6.89 11.85 -11.83
N LEU A 91 5.74 12.35 -12.22
CA LEU A 91 4.87 13.14 -11.36
C LEU A 91 3.58 12.35 -11.16
N ASP A 92 3.17 12.18 -9.93
CA ASP A 92 1.97 11.43 -9.62
C ASP A 92 1.08 12.14 -8.59
N GLY A 93 -0.19 11.79 -8.66
CA GLY A 93 -1.20 12.22 -7.71
C GLY A 93 -2.26 11.15 -7.51
N SER A 94 -2.81 11.09 -6.32
CA SER A 94 -3.94 10.21 -6.03
C SER A 94 -4.88 10.84 -5.03
N VAL A 95 -6.16 10.48 -5.15
CA VAL A 95 -7.20 10.84 -4.20
C VAL A 95 -8.06 9.61 -3.90
N ASP A 96 -8.32 9.37 -2.63
CA ASP A 96 -9.23 8.35 -2.15
C ASP A 96 -10.30 8.98 -1.26
N TYR A 97 -11.55 8.79 -1.61
CA TYR A 97 -12.70 9.15 -0.82
C TYR A 97 -13.34 7.92 -0.21
N THR A 98 -13.50 7.90 1.10
CA THR A 98 -14.19 6.81 1.81
C THR A 98 -15.38 7.36 2.59
N ASN A 99 -16.54 6.75 2.39
CA ASN A 99 -17.77 7.05 3.10
C ASN A 99 -18.31 5.75 3.74
N THR A 100 -18.20 5.67 5.05
CA THR A 100 -18.70 4.52 5.83
C THR A 100 -19.87 4.96 6.69
N LYS A 101 -20.97 4.20 6.64
CA LYS A 101 -22.18 4.41 7.43
C LYS A 101 -22.55 3.14 8.17
N ASN A 102 -22.86 3.29 9.44
CA ASN A 102 -23.32 2.24 10.33
C ASN A 102 -24.71 2.61 10.88
N ASN A 103 -25.65 1.64 10.91
CA ASN A 103 -27.01 1.93 11.33
C ASN A 103 -27.21 1.98 12.85
N LEU A 104 -26.40 1.27 13.62
CA LEU A 104 -26.51 1.24 15.08
C LEU A 104 -25.48 2.11 15.78
N GLN A 105 -24.31 2.28 15.19
CA GLN A 105 -23.18 3.02 15.77
C GLN A 105 -22.85 4.24 14.92
N SER A 106 -23.67 5.28 15.02
CA SER A 106 -23.48 6.52 14.23
C SER A 106 -22.12 7.19 14.46
N MET A 107 -21.51 7.01 15.65
CA MET A 107 -20.15 7.48 15.92
C MET A 107 -19.07 6.77 15.09
N SER A 108 -19.40 5.61 14.50
CA SER A 108 -18.52 4.89 13.56
C SER A 108 -18.67 5.36 12.11
N ASN A 109 -19.59 6.31 11.84
CA ASN A 109 -19.70 6.91 10.52
C ASN A 109 -18.45 7.73 10.21
N LEU A 110 -17.96 7.56 8.99
CA LEU A 110 -16.71 8.17 8.59
C LEU A 110 -16.84 8.70 7.16
N ARG A 111 -16.37 9.92 6.94
CA ARG A 111 -16.19 10.51 5.62
C ARG A 111 -14.78 11.06 5.53
N THR A 112 -13.90 10.33 4.87
CA THR A 112 -12.50 10.71 4.80
C THR A 112 -12.03 10.90 3.38
N TRP A 113 -11.07 11.78 3.27
CA TRP A 113 -10.29 12.01 2.07
C TRP A 113 -8.84 11.72 2.37
N GLN A 114 -8.21 10.95 1.51
CA GLN A 114 -6.77 10.76 1.50
C GLN A 114 -6.28 11.20 0.13
N PHE A 115 -5.28 12.04 0.09
CA PHE A 115 -4.66 12.46 -1.15
C PHE A 115 -3.15 12.47 -0.98
N ALA A 116 -2.50 12.03 -2.04
CA ALA A 116 -1.07 12.07 -2.17
C ALA A 116 -0.72 12.70 -3.51
N TYR A 117 0.36 13.46 -3.54
CA TYR A 117 0.93 13.98 -4.77
C TYR A 117 2.43 14.18 -4.58
N GLY A 118 3.15 14.05 -5.66
CA GLY A 118 4.58 14.15 -5.60
C GLY A 118 5.27 13.85 -6.91
N GLY A 119 6.52 13.45 -6.79
CA GLY A 119 7.29 13.05 -7.95
C GLY A 119 8.58 12.35 -7.59
N THR A 120 9.05 11.60 -8.56
CA THR A 120 10.31 10.87 -8.51
C THR A 120 11.20 11.33 -9.65
N LEU A 121 12.45 11.64 -9.32
CA LEU A 121 13.48 11.99 -10.28
C LEU A 121 14.60 10.96 -10.21
N SER A 122 14.98 10.38 -11.35
CA SER A 122 16.13 9.49 -11.46
C SER A 122 17.06 9.99 -12.56
N LEU A 123 18.34 10.09 -12.25
CA LEU A 123 19.39 10.51 -13.15
C LEU A 123 20.44 9.40 -13.28
N ASN A 124 20.71 8.97 -14.52
CA ASN A 124 21.80 8.10 -14.86
C ASN A 124 22.95 8.95 -15.40
N LEU A 125 23.98 9.07 -14.58
CA LEU A 125 25.13 9.90 -14.87
C LEU A 125 26.25 9.07 -15.54
N PRO A 126 27.22 9.74 -16.19
CA PRO A 126 28.45 9.09 -16.63
C PRO A 126 29.11 8.32 -15.48
N TRP A 127 30.01 7.39 -15.78
CA TRP A 127 30.76 6.56 -14.81
C TRP A 127 29.93 5.54 -14.04
N ASN A 128 28.75 5.13 -14.56
CA ASN A 128 27.84 4.21 -13.90
C ASN A 128 27.36 4.69 -12.51
N MET A 129 27.18 5.98 -12.38
CA MET A 129 26.60 6.61 -11.21
C MET A 129 25.12 6.89 -11.45
N SER A 130 24.26 6.68 -10.45
CA SER A 130 22.87 7.08 -10.49
C SER A 130 22.47 7.85 -9.24
N ILE A 131 21.60 8.82 -9.42
CA ILE A 131 20.99 9.59 -8.35
C ILE A 131 19.48 9.45 -8.51
N SER A 132 18.77 9.09 -7.45
CA SER A 132 17.33 9.11 -7.44
C SER A 132 16.82 9.81 -6.19
N THR A 133 15.69 10.50 -6.34
CA THR A 133 15.01 11.16 -5.23
C THR A 133 13.53 11.13 -5.47
N ASP A 134 12.77 10.96 -4.40
CA ASP A 134 11.32 11.03 -4.40
C ASP A 134 10.84 11.97 -3.31
N LEU A 135 9.86 12.77 -3.64
CA LEU A 135 9.23 13.74 -2.74
C LEU A 135 7.72 13.61 -2.88
N HIS A 136 7.04 13.17 -1.81
CA HIS A 136 5.60 12.97 -1.81
C HIS A 136 4.95 13.59 -0.60
N GLN A 137 3.88 14.36 -0.84
CA GLN A 137 3.00 14.89 0.18
C GLN A 137 1.82 13.95 0.35
N ASN A 138 1.66 13.39 1.55
CA ASN A 138 0.49 12.60 1.94
C ASN A 138 -0.39 13.41 2.89
N SER A 139 -1.68 13.42 2.64
CA SER A 139 -2.62 14.18 3.47
C SER A 139 -3.86 13.36 3.77
N ARG A 140 -4.33 13.45 5.00
CA ARG A 140 -5.56 12.80 5.49
C ARG A 140 -6.49 13.84 6.07
N ARG A 141 -7.79 13.75 5.73
CA ARG A 141 -8.83 14.69 6.17
C ARG A 141 -10.13 13.96 6.48
N GLY A 142 -10.96 14.58 7.32
CA GLY A 142 -12.30 14.09 7.64
C GLY A 142 -12.36 13.09 8.78
N TYR A 143 -11.25 12.85 9.48
CA TYR A 143 -11.30 12.08 10.72
C TYR A 143 -11.82 12.92 11.85
N SER A 144 -12.67 12.33 12.70
CA SER A 144 -13.23 12.98 13.91
C SER A 144 -12.16 13.31 14.94
N ASP A 145 -11.09 12.53 15.00
CA ASP A 145 -9.93 12.82 15.81
C ASP A 145 -8.95 13.67 15.00
N ALA A 146 -8.68 14.86 15.49
CA ALA A 146 -7.83 15.84 14.80
C ALA A 146 -6.38 15.32 14.57
N SER A 147 -5.87 14.48 15.47
CA SER A 147 -4.52 13.90 15.37
C SER A 147 -4.34 13.01 14.14
N LEU A 148 -5.44 12.53 13.56
CA LEU A 148 -5.44 11.66 12.39
C LEU A 148 -5.57 12.42 11.06
N ASN A 149 -5.83 13.74 11.13
CA ASN A 149 -5.83 14.62 9.96
C ASN A 149 -4.41 15.13 9.71
N THR A 150 -3.56 14.26 9.19
CA THR A 150 -2.12 14.51 9.03
C THR A 150 -1.78 15.13 7.68
N ASN A 151 -0.63 15.78 7.65
CA ASN A 151 0.12 16.17 6.45
C ASN A 151 1.55 15.66 6.64
N GLU A 152 2.01 14.85 5.70
CA GLU A 152 3.30 14.20 5.78
C GLU A 152 4.03 14.44 4.46
N LEU A 153 5.11 15.23 4.50
CA LEU A 153 6.00 15.43 3.36
C LEU A 153 7.17 14.46 3.49
N LEU A 154 7.14 13.40 2.71
CA LEU A 154 8.17 12.37 2.70
C LEU A 154 9.19 12.68 1.62
N TRP A 155 10.45 12.77 2.00
CA TRP A 155 11.55 12.97 1.10
C TRP A 155 12.61 11.90 1.30
N ASN A 156 12.83 11.11 0.24
CA ASN A 156 13.89 10.11 0.20
C ASN A 156 14.86 10.44 -0.93
N ALA A 157 16.12 10.02 -0.77
CA ALA A 157 17.13 10.19 -1.80
C ALA A 157 18.10 9.00 -1.79
N GLN A 158 18.67 8.70 -2.94
CA GLN A 158 19.66 7.64 -3.10
C GLN A 158 20.73 8.08 -4.10
N ILE A 159 21.96 7.75 -3.79
CA ILE A 159 23.11 7.87 -4.68
C ILE A 159 23.71 6.47 -4.80
N SER A 160 23.92 5.99 -6.02
CA SER A 160 24.51 4.68 -6.27
C SER A 160 25.67 4.80 -7.25
N GLN A 161 26.73 4.02 -7.01
CA GLN A 161 27.90 3.93 -7.86
C GLN A 161 28.19 2.46 -8.17
N SER A 162 28.15 2.11 -9.44
CA SER A 162 28.54 0.78 -9.90
C SER A 162 29.96 0.73 -10.40
N MET A 163 30.67 -0.31 -10.00
CA MET A 163 32.10 -0.51 -10.25
C MET A 163 32.37 -1.95 -10.72
N LEU A 164 33.59 -2.20 -11.11
CA LEU A 164 34.11 -3.46 -11.66
C LEU A 164 33.52 -3.83 -13.03
N LYS A 165 34.15 -4.83 -13.69
CA LYS A 165 33.69 -5.29 -15.01
C LYS A 165 32.25 -5.79 -14.92
N GLY A 166 31.39 -5.29 -15.81
CA GLY A 166 29.98 -5.65 -15.87
C GLY A 166 29.14 -5.14 -14.68
N ASN A 167 29.58 -4.07 -14.01
CA ASN A 167 28.89 -3.46 -12.88
C ASN A 167 28.64 -4.48 -11.75
N ALA A 168 29.65 -5.33 -11.48
CA ALA A 168 29.51 -6.42 -10.52
C ALA A 168 29.39 -5.95 -9.08
N LEU A 169 29.94 -4.79 -8.74
CA LEU A 169 29.87 -4.20 -7.38
C LEU A 169 29.13 -2.87 -7.46
N THR A 170 28.12 -2.71 -6.64
CA THR A 170 27.36 -1.46 -6.50
C THR A 170 27.34 -1.03 -5.04
N PHE A 171 27.75 0.21 -4.78
CA PHE A 171 27.55 0.88 -3.51
C PHE A 171 26.38 1.84 -3.64
N SER A 172 25.50 1.84 -2.65
CA SER A 172 24.35 2.76 -2.60
C SER A 172 24.28 3.41 -1.21
N LEU A 173 24.16 4.71 -1.19
CA LEU A 173 23.86 5.50 0.00
C LEU A 173 22.42 5.97 -0.11
N GLN A 174 21.60 5.56 0.86
CA GLN A 174 20.16 5.79 0.87
C GLN A 174 19.79 6.63 2.08
N PHE A 175 18.95 7.64 1.85
CA PHE A 175 18.41 8.53 2.86
C PHE A 175 16.90 8.33 2.89
N TYR A 176 16.34 7.96 4.02
CA TYR A 176 14.92 7.75 4.20
C TYR A 176 14.32 8.79 5.12
N ASP A 177 13.16 9.32 4.73
CA ASP A 177 12.41 10.34 5.45
C ASP A 177 13.30 11.45 6.01
N ILE A 178 13.99 12.17 5.09
CA ILE A 178 14.97 13.23 5.41
C ILE A 178 14.32 14.32 6.29
N LEU A 179 13.02 14.56 6.09
CA LEU A 179 12.26 15.59 6.82
C LEU A 179 11.66 15.08 8.14
N ARG A 180 11.74 13.77 8.43
CA ARG A 180 11.22 13.13 9.65
C ARG A 180 9.72 13.38 9.87
N GLN A 181 8.93 13.28 8.81
CA GLN A 181 7.50 13.56 8.86
C GLN A 181 6.62 12.31 8.69
N GLN A 182 7.20 11.14 8.55
CA GLN A 182 6.44 9.90 8.39
C GLN A 182 5.72 9.54 9.69
N SER A 183 4.39 9.37 9.60
CA SER A 183 3.56 8.89 10.70
C SER A 183 3.54 7.36 10.73
N ASN A 184 3.57 6.80 11.94
CA ASN A 184 3.51 5.37 12.21
C ASN A 184 2.10 4.90 12.62
N LEU A 185 1.07 5.68 12.30
CA LEU A 185 -0.30 5.40 12.68
C LEU A 185 -1.02 4.58 11.61
N SER A 186 -1.60 3.46 12.01
CA SER A 186 -2.51 2.65 11.18
C SER A 186 -3.89 2.58 11.83
N ARG A 187 -4.94 2.68 11.00
CA ARG A 187 -6.33 2.55 11.44
C ARG A 187 -7.06 1.49 10.65
N VAL A 188 -7.70 0.57 11.34
CA VAL A 188 -8.57 -0.45 10.76
C VAL A 188 -9.98 -0.28 11.33
N ILE A 189 -10.97 -0.16 10.43
CA ILE A 189 -12.38 -0.05 10.79
C ILE A 189 -13.11 -1.26 10.20
N ASN A 190 -13.86 -1.96 11.04
CA ASN A 190 -14.73 -3.04 10.63
C ASN A 190 -16.16 -2.84 11.17
N SER A 191 -17.05 -3.82 10.95
CA SER A 191 -18.45 -3.72 11.38
C SER A 191 -18.65 -3.67 12.90
N MET A 192 -17.64 -3.98 13.70
CA MET A 192 -17.76 -4.12 15.16
C MET A 192 -16.77 -3.25 15.94
N SER A 193 -15.66 -2.84 15.31
CA SER A 193 -14.59 -2.13 16.00
C SER A 193 -13.83 -1.16 15.09
N ARG A 194 -13.24 -0.18 15.72
CA ARG A 194 -12.18 0.65 15.18
C ARG A 194 -10.91 0.36 15.97
N THR A 195 -9.84 0.05 15.30
CA THR A 195 -8.54 -0.20 15.89
C THR A 195 -7.54 0.81 15.35
N ASP A 196 -6.95 1.59 16.24
CA ASP A 196 -5.86 2.49 15.95
C ASP A 196 -4.58 1.85 16.49
N THR A 197 -3.58 1.71 15.64
CA THR A 197 -2.29 1.12 16.00
C THR A 197 -1.20 2.13 15.69
N GLU A 198 -0.45 2.50 16.69
CA GLU A 198 0.76 3.29 16.56
C GLU A 198 1.99 2.39 16.69
N TYR A 199 2.88 2.47 15.71
CA TYR A 199 4.10 1.68 15.68
C TYR A 199 5.29 2.53 16.09
N ASN A 200 6.09 2.04 17.04
CA ASN A 200 7.38 2.65 17.33
C ASN A 200 8.43 2.09 16.35
N SER A 201 8.61 2.75 15.22
CA SER A 201 9.57 2.37 14.19
C SER A 201 10.52 3.52 13.86
N ILE A 202 11.73 3.17 13.41
CA ILE A 202 12.69 4.15 12.92
C ILE A 202 12.34 4.44 11.47
N ASN A 203 11.82 5.62 11.19
CA ASN A 203 11.43 6.03 9.85
C ASN A 203 12.54 6.79 9.13
N SER A 204 13.24 7.69 9.85
CA SER A 204 14.30 8.52 9.30
C SER A 204 15.66 7.91 9.61
N TYR A 205 16.37 7.47 8.57
CA TYR A 205 17.69 6.86 8.71
C TYR A 205 18.50 6.95 7.42
N ILE A 206 19.79 6.69 7.55
CA ILE A 206 20.72 6.60 6.43
C ILE A 206 21.22 5.16 6.37
N MET A 207 21.22 4.57 5.18
CA MET A 207 21.69 3.22 4.95
C MET A 207 22.76 3.19 3.88
N LEU A 208 23.90 2.56 4.18
CA LEU A 208 24.93 2.21 3.21
C LEU A 208 24.73 0.74 2.80
N ARG A 209 24.60 0.50 1.52
CA ARG A 209 24.41 -0.84 0.93
C ARG A 209 25.55 -1.13 -0.02
N ALA A 210 26.14 -2.32 0.09
CA ALA A 210 27.07 -2.86 -0.87
C ALA A 210 26.47 -4.12 -1.49
N THR A 211 26.34 -4.15 -2.80
CA THR A 211 25.78 -5.29 -3.54
C THR A 211 26.83 -5.83 -4.50
N TYR A 212 27.22 -7.09 -4.32
CA TYR A 212 28.14 -7.77 -5.25
C TYR A 212 27.41 -8.88 -6.01
N ARG A 213 27.42 -8.79 -7.33
CA ARG A 213 26.75 -9.71 -8.23
C ARG A 213 27.75 -10.77 -8.75
N LEU A 214 27.58 -11.99 -8.27
CA LEU A 214 28.38 -13.13 -8.71
C LEU A 214 27.72 -13.78 -9.94
N ASN A 215 28.36 -13.72 -11.10
CA ASN A 215 27.94 -14.45 -12.30
C ASN A 215 28.70 -15.78 -12.37
N LEU A 216 28.30 -16.75 -11.56
CA LEU A 216 28.96 -18.08 -11.50
C LEU A 216 28.61 -18.98 -12.71
N PHE A 217 27.53 -18.68 -13.44
CA PHE A 217 27.05 -19.48 -14.56
C PHE A 217 26.99 -18.64 -15.83
N GLY A 218 28.16 -18.30 -16.38
CA GLY A 218 28.29 -17.66 -17.70
C GLY A 218 28.10 -18.65 -18.83
N GLY A 219 26.91 -19.22 -19.03
CA GLY A 219 26.56 -20.01 -20.20
C GLY A 219 26.29 -19.09 -21.41
N LYS A 220 26.60 -19.58 -22.64
CA LYS A 220 26.35 -18.87 -23.91
C LYS A 220 24.89 -18.47 -24.16
N ASN A 221 23.98 -18.87 -23.30
CA ASN A 221 22.54 -18.59 -23.35
C ASN A 221 22.07 -17.67 -22.20
N ALA A 222 22.96 -16.89 -21.58
CA ALA A 222 22.54 -15.87 -20.64
C ALA A 222 21.66 -14.85 -21.38
N MET A 223 20.42 -14.68 -20.95
CA MET A 223 19.51 -13.67 -21.49
C MET A 223 20.20 -12.31 -21.57
N PRO A 224 19.99 -11.54 -22.65
CA PRO A 224 20.50 -10.19 -22.75
C PRO A 224 20.03 -9.41 -21.52
N LYS A 225 20.96 -8.75 -20.84
CA LYS A 225 20.63 -7.88 -19.71
C LYS A 225 19.58 -6.85 -20.16
N PRO A 226 18.49 -6.62 -19.39
CA PRO A 226 17.69 -5.44 -19.59
C PRO A 226 18.63 -4.24 -19.49
N LYS A 227 18.69 -3.42 -20.52
CA LYS A 227 19.43 -2.15 -20.47
C LYS A 227 18.82 -1.33 -19.33
N ASP A 228 19.65 -1.11 -18.32
CA ASP A 228 19.58 -0.05 -17.32
C ASP A 228 18.17 0.52 -17.01
N SER A 229 17.33 -0.30 -16.37
CA SER A 229 16.33 0.28 -15.50
C SER A 229 17.01 0.51 -14.16
N PRO A 230 16.94 1.71 -13.57
CA PRO A 230 17.33 1.89 -12.18
C PRO A 230 16.56 0.87 -11.36
N ASP A 231 17.28 -0.02 -10.71
CA ASP A 231 16.71 -1.02 -9.80
C ASP A 231 16.17 -0.26 -8.59
N PHE A 232 14.99 0.32 -8.75
CA PHE A 232 14.17 0.68 -7.62
C PHE A 232 13.80 -0.65 -6.97
N ASP A 233 14.60 -0.99 -5.97
CA ASP A 233 14.39 -2.18 -5.18
C ASP A 233 12.93 -2.16 -4.69
N ARG A 234 12.10 -3.07 -5.22
CA ARG A 234 10.72 -3.26 -4.74
C ARG A 234 10.65 -3.62 -3.26
N ASN A 235 11.80 -3.73 -2.62
CA ASN A 235 12.04 -3.89 -1.19
C ASN A 235 12.54 -2.60 -0.53
N GLY A 236 12.22 -1.42 -1.06
CA GLY A 236 12.25 -0.20 -0.24
C GLY A 236 11.47 -0.45 1.06
N PRO A 237 11.77 0.26 2.18
CA PRO A 237 11.07 0.04 3.42
C PRO A 237 9.58 0.02 3.12
N VAL A 238 8.92 -1.08 3.48
CA VAL A 238 7.50 -1.29 3.28
C VAL A 238 6.84 -0.05 3.85
N MET A 239 6.42 0.88 2.98
CA MET A 239 5.53 1.95 3.41
C MET A 239 4.45 1.26 4.20
N GLY A 240 4.22 1.70 5.43
CA GLY A 240 3.35 1.07 6.39
C GLY A 240 2.07 0.55 5.77
N PRO A 241 1.39 -0.40 6.34
CA PRO A 241 0.44 -1.27 5.68
C PRO A 241 -0.46 -0.46 4.75
N ARG A 242 -0.29 -0.66 3.43
CA ARG A 242 -1.25 -0.18 2.44
C ARG A 242 -2.55 -0.87 2.82
N GLU A 243 -3.42 -0.15 3.49
CA GLU A 243 -4.78 -0.62 3.74
C GLU A 243 -5.38 -1.03 2.39
N GLY A 244 -5.65 -2.31 2.23
CA GLY A 244 -6.57 -2.82 1.23
C GLY A 244 -6.04 -3.34 -0.10
N GLY A 245 -4.76 -3.61 -0.27
CA GLY A 245 -4.28 -4.35 -1.45
C GLY A 245 -4.61 -5.85 -1.35
N LYS A 246 -5.80 -6.28 -1.77
CA LYS A 246 -6.09 -7.71 -1.98
C LYS A 246 -5.11 -8.26 -3.02
N LYS A 247 -4.44 -9.34 -2.67
CA LYS A 247 -3.54 -10.13 -3.52
C LYS A 247 -4.21 -10.41 -4.87
N GLY A 248 -3.52 -10.07 -5.94
CA GLY A 248 -3.92 -10.42 -7.30
C GLY A 248 -4.11 -11.94 -7.44
N PHE A 249 -5.08 -12.32 -8.24
CA PHE A 249 -5.36 -13.69 -8.66
C PHE A 249 -4.12 -14.30 -9.32
N GLY A 250 -3.36 -15.05 -8.55
CA GLY A 250 -2.43 -16.05 -9.06
C GLY A 250 -3.10 -17.40 -8.95
N GLY A 251 -3.44 -18.02 -10.08
CA GLY A 251 -4.04 -19.34 -10.14
C GLY A 251 -3.12 -20.41 -9.49
N GLY A 252 -3.38 -20.72 -8.23
CA GLY A 252 -2.82 -21.88 -7.53
C GLY A 252 -3.74 -23.09 -7.75
N ARG A 253 -3.20 -24.15 -8.34
CA ARG A 253 -3.85 -25.46 -8.42
C ARG A 253 -4.32 -25.92 -7.02
N PRO A 254 -5.48 -26.56 -6.88
CA PRO A 254 -5.89 -27.17 -5.62
C PRO A 254 -4.95 -28.33 -5.30
N SER A 255 -4.27 -28.25 -4.16
CA SER A 255 -3.58 -29.38 -3.56
C SER A 255 -4.62 -30.36 -3.03
N GLY A 256 -4.60 -31.59 -3.52
CA GLY A 256 -5.44 -32.69 -3.06
C GLY A 256 -5.21 -33.00 -1.57
N PRO A 257 -6.15 -33.73 -0.96
CA PRO A 257 -6.06 -34.08 0.46
C PRO A 257 -4.87 -35.00 0.76
N PRO A 258 -4.27 -34.92 1.96
CA PRO A 258 -3.20 -35.83 2.35
C PRO A 258 -3.70 -37.27 2.47
N PRO A 259 -2.87 -38.28 2.16
CA PRO A 259 -3.26 -39.68 2.28
C PRO A 259 -3.44 -40.05 3.76
N SER A 260 -4.56 -40.71 4.04
CA SER A 260 -4.82 -41.40 5.32
C SER A 260 -3.82 -42.51 5.51
N GLY A 261 -2.85 -42.35 6.42
CA GLY A 261 -2.00 -43.39 6.93
C GLY A 261 -2.66 -44.04 8.14
N GLY A 262 -3.13 -45.28 7.96
CA GLY A 262 -3.58 -46.09 9.06
C GLY A 262 -2.41 -46.80 9.78
N GLY A 263 -2.63 -47.16 11.01
CA GLY A 263 -2.01 -48.35 11.62
C GLY A 263 -1.07 -48.09 12.81
N PHE A 264 -1.54 -48.59 13.85
CA PHE A 264 -1.13 -49.09 15.16
C PHE A 264 -1.29 -48.17 16.33
#